data_83007b35c9bfe56b59b9ffd665cf11b6
#
_entry.id   83007b35c9bfe56b59b9ffd665cf11b6
#
_cell.length_a   1.000
_cell.length_b   1.000
_cell.length_c   1.000
_cell.angle_alpha   90.00
_cell.angle_beta   90.00
_cell.angle_gamma   90.00
#
_symmetry.space_group_name_H-M   'P 1'
#
loop_
_entity.id
_entity.type
_entity.pdbx_description
1 polymer ?
#
loop_
_entity_poly.entity_id
_entity_poly.type
_entity_poly.pdbx_seq_one_letter_code
_entity_poly.pdbx_strand_id
1 'polypeptide(L)'
;MKLNYKRTILIGLAFMSICSFWQFYDNEIPKILTYHFGLGETWTGAIMALDNILALFMLPVFGSISDKVDTKIGKRMPFILIGTFVSSALLILLIYVAHVSSNLALFIAILFFLLLSMGTYRSPAVALMPELTPAVHRSKANAIINLMGTLGAVYTLVMIKMLLKSAENEADTNYIPLMLSLVIFMVLTVMILFITIPENKLITKVREGVDDFDGEGGRLNDNDHERIKDLASVDASDSDRATVSNSVSARISDAEKNTESNSVNDAKGDLLTKDVKRSMLFLLLSVFLWFTAYNAVTTAFSRYVGEVWGLRNGAYADCLMVATVAAVLAYLPIGNLSAKIGRKLTILMGVALMVLCYLAAALMPQYNPIMNFYFGLIGIGWAAINVNSYPMVVEMGRSSVIGKYTGLYYTFSMAAQVFTPIFSGFLLEHVSYRTLFPYAVVFSMLAFITMLMVRHGDTKPLKRRTPIKVEKI
;
A
#
# COMPACT_ATOMS: atom_id res chain seq x y z
N MET A 1 -3.36 3.17 26.55
CA MET A 1 -4.32 2.61 25.55
C MET A 1 -3.69 1.41 24.87
N LYS A 2 -4.39 0.29 24.71
CA LYS A 2 -3.93 -0.88 23.95
C LYS A 2 -4.61 -0.89 22.58
N LEU A 3 -3.93 -1.38 21.53
CA LEU A 3 -4.52 -1.56 20.21
C LEU A 3 -5.58 -2.65 20.26
N ASN A 4 -6.78 -2.37 19.76
CA ASN A 4 -7.82 -3.41 19.59
C ASN A 4 -7.55 -4.19 18.29
N TYR A 5 -6.89 -5.33 18.44
CA TYR A 5 -6.51 -6.19 17.32
C TYR A 5 -7.72 -6.70 16.54
N LYS A 6 -8.79 -7.11 17.23
CA LYS A 6 -10.02 -7.61 16.59
C LYS A 6 -10.63 -6.56 15.67
N ARG A 7 -10.79 -5.32 16.16
CA ARG A 7 -11.31 -4.20 15.36
C ARG A 7 -10.40 -3.90 14.16
N THR A 8 -9.09 -3.87 14.37
CA THR A 8 -8.12 -3.60 13.29
C THR A 8 -8.17 -4.67 12.20
N ILE A 9 -8.29 -5.95 12.57
CA ILE A 9 -8.48 -7.05 11.61
C ILE A 9 -9.77 -6.88 10.82
N LEU A 10 -10.88 -6.54 11.49
CA LEU A 10 -12.17 -6.32 10.82
C LEU A 10 -12.12 -5.13 9.84
N ILE A 11 -11.45 -4.03 10.20
CA ILE A 11 -11.19 -2.91 9.27
C ILE A 11 -10.34 -3.38 8.08
N GLY A 12 -9.40 -4.27 8.31
CA GLY A 12 -8.54 -4.87 7.29
C GLY A 12 -9.30 -5.68 6.22
N LEU A 13 -10.56 -6.08 6.46
CA LEU A 13 -11.39 -6.78 5.47
C LEU A 13 -11.63 -5.95 4.20
N ALA A 14 -11.70 -4.61 4.32
CA ALA A 14 -11.77 -3.74 3.14
C ALA A 14 -10.51 -3.87 2.27
N PHE A 15 -9.33 -3.92 2.89
CA PHE A 15 -8.07 -4.14 2.18
C PHE A 15 -7.97 -5.53 1.57
N MET A 16 -8.47 -6.53 2.28
CA MET A 16 -8.54 -7.90 1.81
C MET A 16 -9.37 -7.99 0.51
N SER A 17 -10.54 -7.33 0.46
CA SER A 17 -11.37 -7.20 -0.73
C SER A 17 -10.63 -6.51 -1.88
N ILE A 18 -10.01 -5.36 -1.62
CA ILE A 18 -9.29 -4.55 -2.61
C ILE A 18 -8.11 -5.33 -3.20
N CYS A 19 -7.26 -5.92 -2.35
CA CYS A 19 -6.06 -6.62 -2.80
C CYS A 19 -6.38 -7.92 -3.54
N SER A 20 -7.51 -8.58 -3.21
CA SER A 20 -7.94 -9.75 -3.96
C SER A 20 -8.35 -9.38 -5.40
N PHE A 21 -9.02 -8.25 -5.59
CA PHE A 21 -9.32 -7.72 -6.93
C PHE A 21 -8.05 -7.35 -7.70
N TRP A 22 -7.11 -6.61 -7.08
CA TRP A 22 -5.89 -6.19 -7.78
C TRP A 22 -5.02 -7.38 -8.18
N GLN A 23 -4.97 -8.43 -7.37
CA GLN A 23 -4.24 -9.65 -7.73
C GLN A 23 -4.84 -10.34 -8.97
N PHE A 24 -6.17 -10.34 -9.10
CA PHE A 24 -6.84 -10.82 -10.31
C PHE A 24 -6.57 -9.90 -11.50
N TYR A 25 -6.72 -8.59 -11.31
CA TYR A 25 -6.51 -7.57 -12.33
C TYR A 25 -5.11 -7.67 -12.94
N ASP A 26 -4.08 -7.67 -12.11
CA ASP A 26 -2.69 -7.65 -12.55
C ASP A 26 -2.29 -8.92 -13.31
N ASN A 27 -2.90 -10.05 -13.02
CA ASN A 27 -2.48 -11.33 -13.59
C ASN A 27 -3.38 -11.85 -14.71
N GLU A 28 -4.70 -11.68 -14.60
CA GLU A 28 -5.63 -12.31 -15.54
C GLU A 28 -6.16 -11.35 -16.61
N ILE A 29 -6.37 -10.06 -16.29
CA ILE A 29 -6.80 -9.08 -17.30
C ILE A 29 -5.80 -8.96 -18.47
N PRO A 30 -4.47 -8.90 -18.23
CA PRO A 30 -3.51 -8.90 -19.33
C PRO A 30 -3.59 -10.15 -20.21
N LYS A 31 -3.84 -11.33 -19.60
CA LYS A 31 -4.01 -12.59 -20.36
C LYS A 31 -5.26 -12.56 -21.23
N ILE A 32 -6.37 -12.03 -20.70
CA ILE A 32 -7.61 -11.86 -21.46
C ILE A 32 -7.34 -10.92 -22.66
N LEU A 33 -6.68 -9.79 -22.44
CA LEU A 33 -6.37 -8.84 -23.52
C LEU A 33 -5.46 -9.46 -24.58
N THR A 34 -4.42 -10.17 -24.17
CA THR A 34 -3.43 -10.74 -25.10
C THR A 34 -3.95 -11.99 -25.79
N TYR A 35 -4.49 -12.97 -25.05
CA TYR A 35 -4.84 -14.27 -25.65
C TYR A 35 -6.27 -14.33 -26.21
N HIS A 36 -7.25 -13.71 -25.54
CA HIS A 36 -8.63 -13.75 -26.02
C HIS A 36 -8.91 -12.67 -27.09
N PHE A 37 -8.43 -11.44 -26.86
CA PHE A 37 -8.63 -10.35 -27.81
C PHE A 37 -7.49 -10.19 -28.83
N GLY A 38 -6.39 -10.93 -28.70
CA GLY A 38 -5.24 -10.87 -29.60
C GLY A 38 -4.48 -9.53 -29.57
N LEU A 39 -4.59 -8.80 -28.45
CA LEU A 39 -3.95 -7.51 -28.32
C LEU A 39 -2.45 -7.68 -28.05
N GLY A 40 -1.60 -6.89 -28.72
CA GLY A 40 -0.17 -6.90 -28.48
C GLY A 40 0.19 -6.46 -27.06
N GLU A 41 1.34 -6.92 -26.55
CA GLU A 41 1.80 -6.67 -25.19
C GLU A 41 1.98 -5.17 -24.87
N THR A 42 2.36 -4.36 -25.88
CA THR A 42 2.52 -2.90 -25.74
C THR A 42 1.18 -2.23 -25.41
N TRP A 43 0.13 -2.56 -26.17
CA TRP A 43 -1.21 -2.04 -25.96
C TRP A 43 -1.85 -2.60 -24.70
N THR A 44 -1.63 -3.88 -24.43
CA THR A 44 -2.02 -4.49 -23.14
C THR A 44 -1.39 -3.74 -21.99
N GLY A 45 -0.09 -3.44 -22.04
CA GLY A 45 0.60 -2.65 -21.04
C GLY A 45 0.06 -1.22 -20.90
N ALA A 46 -0.31 -0.57 -22.01
CA ALA A 46 -0.90 0.77 -21.98
C ALA A 46 -2.29 0.77 -21.31
N ILE A 47 -3.12 -0.25 -21.58
CA ILE A 47 -4.42 -0.43 -20.91
C ILE A 47 -4.21 -0.70 -19.41
N MET A 48 -3.27 -1.57 -19.07
CA MET A 48 -2.95 -1.88 -17.68
C MET A 48 -2.41 -0.67 -16.90
N ALA A 49 -1.77 0.30 -17.55
CA ALA A 49 -1.30 1.53 -16.91
C ALA A 49 -2.44 2.50 -16.53
N LEU A 50 -3.65 2.33 -17.09
CA LEU A 50 -4.81 3.21 -16.83
C LEU A 50 -5.20 3.23 -15.35
N ASP A 51 -5.07 2.13 -14.64
CA ASP A 51 -5.38 2.06 -13.20
C ASP A 51 -4.53 3.04 -12.39
N ASN A 52 -3.23 3.09 -12.66
CA ASN A 52 -2.29 3.96 -11.98
C ASN A 52 -2.46 5.43 -12.40
N ILE A 53 -2.78 5.69 -13.67
CA ILE A 53 -3.11 7.03 -14.16
C ILE A 53 -4.39 7.52 -13.47
N LEU A 54 -5.44 6.71 -13.43
CA LEU A 54 -6.68 7.05 -12.75
C LEU A 54 -6.48 7.25 -11.24
N ALA A 55 -5.68 6.41 -10.60
CA ALA A 55 -5.40 6.49 -9.17
C ALA A 55 -4.79 7.85 -8.77
N LEU A 56 -3.93 8.44 -9.60
CA LEU A 56 -3.34 9.77 -9.37
C LEU A 56 -4.41 10.84 -9.14
N PHE A 57 -5.51 10.78 -9.87
CA PHE A 57 -6.59 11.76 -9.79
C PHE A 57 -7.70 11.33 -8.82
N MET A 58 -8.05 10.05 -8.85
CA MET A 58 -9.20 9.51 -8.11
C MET A 58 -8.96 9.47 -6.60
N LEU A 59 -7.76 9.10 -6.14
CA LEU A 59 -7.46 8.97 -4.71
C LEU A 59 -7.66 10.29 -3.95
N PRO A 60 -7.11 11.45 -4.38
CA PRO A 60 -7.35 12.73 -3.72
C PRO A 60 -8.81 13.19 -3.84
N VAL A 61 -9.43 13.01 -5.00
CA VAL A 61 -10.81 13.46 -5.27
C VAL A 61 -11.79 12.71 -4.37
N PHE A 62 -11.78 11.38 -4.39
CA PHE A 62 -12.71 10.58 -3.57
C PHE A 62 -12.37 10.61 -2.08
N GLY A 63 -11.11 10.79 -1.71
CA GLY A 63 -10.71 11.13 -0.35
C GLY A 63 -11.43 12.38 0.13
N SER A 64 -11.30 13.49 -0.62
CA SER A 64 -11.93 14.79 -0.28
C SER A 64 -13.46 14.75 -0.30
N ILE A 65 -14.06 14.03 -1.26
CA ILE A 65 -15.53 13.88 -1.32
C ILE A 65 -16.03 13.13 -0.09
N SER A 66 -15.39 12.01 0.25
CA SER A 66 -15.78 11.20 1.39
C SER A 66 -15.57 11.89 2.75
N ASP A 67 -14.66 12.88 2.83
CA ASP A 67 -14.47 13.71 4.03
C ASP A 67 -15.68 14.61 4.30
N LYS A 68 -16.38 15.06 3.25
CA LYS A 68 -17.51 15.99 3.32
C LYS A 68 -18.87 15.30 3.51
N VAL A 69 -18.93 14.00 3.26
CA VAL A 69 -20.17 13.23 3.40
C VAL A 69 -20.36 12.85 4.86
N ASP A 70 -21.58 13.02 5.36
CA ASP A 70 -22.00 12.57 6.69
C ASP A 70 -23.32 11.80 6.57
N THR A 71 -23.28 10.49 6.86
CA THR A 71 -24.45 9.63 6.77
C THR A 71 -24.68 8.87 8.06
N LYS A 72 -25.88 8.31 8.22
CA LYS A 72 -26.22 7.49 9.39
C LYS A 72 -25.32 6.26 9.57
N ILE A 73 -24.74 5.73 8.49
CA ILE A 73 -23.88 4.55 8.52
C ILE A 73 -22.38 4.88 8.56
N GLY A 74 -22.02 6.16 8.46
CA GLY A 74 -20.63 6.65 8.50
C GLY A 74 -20.30 7.55 7.32
N LYS A 75 -19.07 8.06 7.30
CA LYS A 75 -18.52 8.89 6.21
C LYS A 75 -17.94 8.05 5.08
N ARG A 76 -17.26 6.97 5.44
CA ARG A 76 -16.51 6.10 4.51
C ARG A 76 -17.32 4.90 4.06
N MET A 77 -18.15 4.36 4.96
CA MET A 77 -18.89 3.12 4.73
C MET A 77 -19.80 3.16 3.49
N PRO A 78 -20.53 4.25 3.17
CA PRO A 78 -21.34 4.30 1.96
C PRO A 78 -20.54 4.10 0.68
N PHE A 79 -19.34 4.72 0.60
CA PHE A 79 -18.45 4.59 -0.57
C PHE A 79 -17.91 3.17 -0.70
N ILE A 80 -17.55 2.54 0.43
CA ILE A 80 -17.05 1.16 0.47
C ILE A 80 -18.13 0.20 -0.01
N LEU A 81 -19.36 0.34 0.48
CA LEU A 81 -20.48 -0.52 0.09
C LEU A 81 -20.84 -0.34 -1.39
N ILE A 82 -21.17 0.89 -1.79
CA ILE A 82 -21.61 1.19 -3.18
C ILE A 82 -20.48 0.80 -4.14
N GLY A 83 -19.25 1.21 -3.85
CA GLY A 83 -18.11 0.89 -4.70
C GLY A 83 -17.90 -0.62 -4.86
N THR A 84 -18.00 -1.40 -3.77
CA THR A 84 -17.87 -2.86 -3.85
C THR A 84 -18.97 -3.50 -4.67
N PHE A 85 -20.24 -3.11 -4.48
CA PHE A 85 -21.36 -3.69 -5.25
C PHE A 85 -21.28 -3.31 -6.73
N VAL A 86 -20.97 -2.04 -7.05
CA VAL A 86 -20.83 -1.60 -8.44
C VAL A 86 -19.61 -2.28 -9.10
N SER A 87 -18.48 -2.35 -8.42
CA SER A 87 -17.30 -3.06 -8.95
C SER A 87 -17.58 -4.53 -9.17
N SER A 88 -18.30 -5.20 -8.26
CA SER A 88 -18.68 -6.60 -8.41
C SER A 88 -19.59 -6.82 -9.62
N ALA A 89 -20.60 -5.95 -9.81
CA ALA A 89 -21.49 -6.02 -10.98
C ALA A 89 -20.74 -5.77 -12.29
N LEU A 90 -19.84 -4.78 -12.32
CA LEU A 90 -19.02 -4.47 -13.49
C LEU A 90 -18.00 -5.59 -13.78
N LEU A 91 -17.46 -6.25 -12.76
CA LEU A 91 -16.56 -7.39 -12.95
C LEU A 91 -17.31 -8.59 -13.56
N ILE A 92 -18.54 -8.87 -13.11
CA ILE A 92 -19.40 -9.89 -13.72
C ILE A 92 -19.65 -9.57 -15.17
N LEU A 93 -20.03 -8.31 -15.48
CA LEU A 93 -20.29 -7.85 -16.83
C LEU A 93 -19.04 -7.93 -17.71
N LEU A 94 -17.87 -7.55 -17.18
CA LEU A 94 -16.59 -7.61 -17.88
C LEU A 94 -16.26 -9.03 -18.35
N ILE A 95 -16.34 -10.00 -17.45
CA ILE A 95 -16.03 -11.40 -17.78
C ILE A 95 -17.11 -12.02 -18.66
N TYR A 96 -18.38 -11.64 -18.48
CA TYR A 96 -19.44 -12.06 -19.39
C TYR A 96 -19.19 -11.56 -20.83
N VAL A 97 -18.81 -10.29 -20.99
CA VAL A 97 -18.48 -9.72 -22.31
C VAL A 97 -17.24 -10.38 -22.91
N ALA A 98 -16.21 -10.66 -22.12
CA ALA A 98 -15.05 -11.42 -22.57
C ALA A 98 -15.42 -12.82 -23.08
N HIS A 99 -16.44 -13.45 -22.50
CA HIS A 99 -16.84 -14.83 -22.86
C HIS A 99 -17.80 -14.90 -24.05
N VAL A 100 -18.67 -13.88 -24.23
CA VAL A 100 -19.77 -13.90 -25.22
C VAL A 100 -19.45 -13.02 -26.44
N SER A 101 -18.63 -12.01 -26.26
CA SER A 101 -18.39 -10.98 -27.27
C SER A 101 -16.91 -10.79 -27.56
N SER A 102 -16.51 -10.81 -28.81
CA SER A 102 -15.16 -10.45 -29.23
C SER A 102 -14.98 -8.92 -29.38
N ASN A 103 -15.85 -8.10 -28.79
CA ASN A 103 -15.79 -6.65 -28.90
C ASN A 103 -14.83 -6.05 -27.88
N LEU A 104 -13.58 -5.82 -28.28
CA LEU A 104 -12.54 -5.21 -27.48
C LEU A 104 -12.92 -3.81 -26.95
N ALA A 105 -13.58 -2.98 -27.77
CA ALA A 105 -13.94 -1.62 -27.36
C ALA A 105 -14.96 -1.63 -26.19
N LEU A 106 -15.93 -2.53 -26.23
CA LEU A 106 -16.88 -2.73 -25.15
C LEU A 106 -16.18 -3.24 -23.87
N PHE A 107 -15.27 -4.19 -24.00
CA PHE A 107 -14.47 -4.70 -22.89
C PHE A 107 -13.65 -3.59 -22.23
N ILE A 108 -12.93 -2.76 -23.00
CA ILE A 108 -12.15 -1.63 -22.51
C ILE A 108 -13.06 -0.59 -21.82
N ALA A 109 -14.23 -0.29 -22.38
CA ALA A 109 -15.18 0.64 -21.77
C ALA A 109 -15.67 0.15 -20.40
N ILE A 110 -16.05 -1.12 -20.28
CA ILE A 110 -16.47 -1.72 -19.01
C ILE A 110 -15.30 -1.74 -18.02
N LEU A 111 -14.10 -2.10 -18.46
CA LEU A 111 -12.89 -2.10 -17.66
C LEU A 111 -12.60 -0.70 -17.10
N PHE A 112 -12.73 0.34 -17.92
CA PHE A 112 -12.57 1.73 -17.49
C PHE A 112 -13.55 2.10 -16.36
N PHE A 113 -14.84 1.79 -16.50
CA PHE A 113 -15.84 2.04 -15.44
C PHE A 113 -15.60 1.19 -14.21
N LEU A 114 -15.11 -0.05 -14.36
CA LEU A 114 -14.69 -0.90 -13.26
C LEU A 114 -13.56 -0.26 -12.45
N LEU A 115 -12.53 0.24 -13.13
CA LEU A 115 -11.40 0.93 -12.48
C LEU A 115 -11.84 2.23 -11.79
N LEU A 116 -12.74 2.99 -12.41
CA LEU A 116 -13.37 4.15 -11.76
C LEU A 116 -14.10 3.74 -10.47
N SER A 117 -14.91 2.70 -10.53
CA SER A 117 -15.64 2.18 -9.36
C SER A 117 -14.68 1.72 -8.27
N MET A 118 -13.61 0.99 -8.61
CA MET A 118 -12.57 0.59 -7.67
C MET A 118 -11.88 1.80 -7.03
N GLY A 119 -11.62 2.86 -7.79
CA GLY A 119 -11.05 4.13 -7.30
C GLY A 119 -11.96 4.83 -6.28
N THR A 120 -13.30 4.75 -6.44
CA THR A 120 -14.26 5.43 -5.57
C THR A 120 -14.24 4.90 -4.14
N TYR A 121 -14.02 3.59 -3.93
CA TYR A 121 -14.03 3.02 -2.59
C TYR A 121 -12.63 2.75 -2.01
N ARG A 122 -11.59 2.64 -2.84
CA ARG A 122 -10.21 2.42 -2.38
C ARG A 122 -9.73 3.53 -1.44
N SER A 123 -9.95 4.80 -1.81
CA SER A 123 -9.52 5.93 -1.00
C SER A 123 -10.25 6.00 0.36
N PRO A 124 -11.60 5.90 0.43
CA PRO A 124 -12.32 5.82 1.71
C PRO A 124 -11.92 4.61 2.56
N ALA A 125 -11.68 3.45 1.96
CA ALA A 125 -11.24 2.26 2.69
C ALA A 125 -9.85 2.45 3.34
N VAL A 126 -8.90 3.09 2.61
CA VAL A 126 -7.58 3.44 3.16
C VAL A 126 -7.70 4.44 4.31
N ALA A 127 -8.61 5.43 4.20
CA ALA A 127 -8.82 6.45 5.23
C ALA A 127 -9.53 5.92 6.49
N LEU A 128 -10.30 4.83 6.37
CA LEU A 128 -11.06 4.26 7.49
C LEU A 128 -10.16 3.83 8.67
N MET A 129 -8.98 3.25 8.38
CA MET A 129 -8.07 2.79 9.43
C MET A 129 -7.54 3.92 10.32
N PRO A 130 -6.92 5.00 9.78
CA PRO A 130 -6.38 6.06 10.62
C PRO A 130 -7.46 6.85 11.35
N GLU A 131 -8.70 6.87 10.86
CA GLU A 131 -9.82 7.51 11.54
C GLU A 131 -10.33 6.71 12.74
N LEU A 132 -10.31 5.38 12.63
CA LEU A 132 -10.77 4.48 13.69
C LEU A 132 -9.63 4.00 14.61
N THR A 133 -8.41 4.52 14.45
CA THR A 133 -7.25 4.10 15.24
C THR A 133 -6.55 5.30 15.87
N PRO A 134 -6.31 5.29 17.20
CA PRO A 134 -5.54 6.32 17.88
C PRO A 134 -4.15 6.50 17.26
N ALA A 135 -3.66 7.75 17.19
CA ALA A 135 -2.42 8.12 16.50
C ALA A 135 -1.21 7.26 16.92
N VAL A 136 -1.11 6.94 18.23
CA VAL A 136 0.00 6.14 18.82
C VAL A 136 0.04 4.71 18.23
N HIS A 137 -1.10 4.16 17.78
CA HIS A 137 -1.22 2.78 17.32
C HIS A 137 -1.33 2.64 15.80
N ARG A 138 -1.39 3.75 15.04
CA ARG A 138 -1.59 3.74 13.58
C ARG A 138 -0.55 2.89 12.83
N SER A 139 0.71 2.93 13.26
CA SER A 139 1.77 2.12 12.63
C SER A 139 1.52 0.62 12.78
N LYS A 140 1.13 0.16 13.98
CA LYS A 140 0.79 -1.25 14.22
C LYS A 140 -0.48 -1.67 13.48
N ALA A 141 -1.50 -0.79 13.45
CA ALA A 141 -2.73 -1.03 12.72
C ALA A 141 -2.46 -1.14 11.21
N ASN A 142 -1.62 -0.27 10.65
CA ASN A 142 -1.24 -0.33 9.25
C ASN A 142 -0.55 -1.66 8.88
N ALA A 143 0.30 -2.19 9.76
CA ALA A 143 0.92 -3.50 9.54
C ALA A 143 -0.12 -4.63 9.46
N ILE A 144 -1.15 -4.62 10.34
CA ILE A 144 -2.23 -5.61 10.32
C ILE A 144 -3.07 -5.48 9.06
N ILE A 145 -3.39 -4.27 8.63
CA ILE A 145 -4.18 -4.02 7.42
C ILE A 145 -3.44 -4.50 6.17
N ASN A 146 -2.14 -4.23 6.07
CA ASN A 146 -1.32 -4.75 4.98
C ASN A 146 -1.26 -6.27 4.99
N LEU A 147 -1.19 -6.90 6.17
CA LEU A 147 -1.30 -8.36 6.30
C LEU A 147 -2.65 -8.87 5.77
N MET A 148 -3.77 -8.20 6.14
CA MET A 148 -5.10 -8.58 5.63
C MET A 148 -5.18 -8.41 4.10
N GLY A 149 -4.64 -7.33 3.54
CA GLY A 149 -4.54 -7.15 2.09
C GLY A 149 -3.76 -8.28 1.42
N THR A 150 -2.64 -8.69 2.01
CA THR A 150 -1.84 -9.81 1.48
C THR A 150 -2.62 -11.14 1.54
N LEU A 151 -3.40 -11.39 2.59
CA LEU A 151 -4.27 -12.57 2.65
C LEU A 151 -5.31 -12.56 1.52
N GLY A 152 -5.84 -11.39 1.13
CA GLY A 152 -6.70 -11.25 -0.02
C GLY A 152 -5.99 -11.60 -1.35
N ALA A 153 -4.77 -11.12 -1.54
CA ALA A 153 -3.97 -11.47 -2.70
C ALA A 153 -3.65 -12.98 -2.77
N VAL A 154 -3.26 -13.59 -1.64
CA VAL A 154 -3.02 -15.04 -1.55
C VAL A 154 -4.28 -15.83 -1.85
N TYR A 155 -5.44 -15.40 -1.31
CA TYR A 155 -6.73 -16.02 -1.65
C TYR A 155 -6.95 -16.08 -3.16
N THR A 156 -6.75 -14.97 -3.86
CA THR A 156 -6.92 -14.93 -5.32
C THR A 156 -5.94 -15.85 -6.04
N LEU A 157 -4.67 -15.89 -5.65
CA LEU A 157 -3.68 -16.80 -6.25
C LEU A 157 -4.05 -18.27 -6.05
N VAL A 158 -4.56 -18.63 -4.87
CA VAL A 158 -5.06 -19.98 -4.59
C VAL A 158 -6.27 -20.30 -5.46
N MET A 159 -7.22 -19.36 -5.60
CA MET A 159 -8.41 -19.57 -6.45
C MET A 159 -8.02 -19.66 -7.93
N ILE A 160 -7.07 -18.86 -8.42
CA ILE A 160 -6.51 -18.97 -9.78
C ILE A 160 -6.01 -20.41 -10.00
N LYS A 161 -5.19 -20.92 -9.10
CA LYS A 161 -4.64 -22.27 -9.22
C LYS A 161 -5.71 -23.37 -9.18
N MET A 162 -6.76 -23.21 -8.34
CA MET A 162 -7.80 -24.23 -8.16
C MET A 162 -8.88 -24.21 -9.24
N LEU A 163 -9.25 -23.04 -9.73
CA LEU A 163 -10.43 -22.83 -10.58
C LEU A 163 -10.12 -22.63 -12.06
N LEU A 164 -8.92 -22.10 -12.40
CA LEU A 164 -8.52 -22.05 -13.79
C LEU A 164 -8.05 -23.41 -14.26
N LYS A 165 -8.96 -24.13 -14.94
CA LYS A 165 -8.62 -25.37 -15.63
C LYS A 165 -8.18 -25.04 -17.05
N SER A 166 -7.17 -25.75 -17.56
CA SER A 166 -6.73 -25.58 -18.94
C SER A 166 -7.83 -25.83 -19.94
N ALA A 167 -8.04 -24.86 -20.77
CA ALA A 167 -8.39 -25.14 -22.14
C ALA A 167 -7.11 -25.55 -22.91
N GLU A 168 -7.25 -26.31 -23.99
CA GLU A 168 -6.11 -26.62 -24.89
C GLU A 168 -5.46 -25.34 -25.44
N ASN A 169 -6.24 -24.25 -25.46
CA ASN A 169 -5.84 -22.92 -25.87
C ASN A 169 -6.11 -21.92 -24.74
N GLU A 170 -5.16 -21.06 -24.39
CA GLU A 170 -5.32 -20.02 -23.34
C GLU A 170 -6.48 -19.05 -23.65
N ALA A 171 -6.80 -18.85 -24.94
CA ALA A 171 -7.92 -18.01 -25.38
C ALA A 171 -9.29 -18.56 -24.92
N ASP A 172 -9.41 -19.87 -24.75
CA ASP A 172 -10.66 -20.56 -24.39
C ASP A 172 -10.80 -20.75 -22.86
N THR A 173 -9.93 -20.11 -22.07
CA THR A 173 -9.94 -20.22 -20.62
C THR A 173 -11.25 -19.70 -20.02
N ASN A 174 -11.93 -20.52 -19.23
CA ASN A 174 -13.15 -20.12 -18.54
C ASN A 174 -12.87 -19.41 -17.24
N TYR A 175 -13.02 -18.08 -17.24
CA TYR A 175 -12.81 -17.22 -16.07
C TYR A 175 -14.04 -17.11 -15.14
N ILE A 176 -15.21 -17.65 -15.52
CA ILE A 176 -16.46 -17.50 -14.76
C ILE A 176 -16.35 -18.04 -13.32
N PRO A 177 -15.82 -19.26 -13.07
CA PRO A 177 -15.72 -19.78 -11.70
C PRO A 177 -14.81 -18.91 -10.80
N LEU A 178 -13.69 -18.44 -11.35
CA LEU A 178 -12.76 -17.56 -10.65
C LEU A 178 -13.42 -16.22 -10.33
N MET A 179 -14.08 -15.61 -11.31
CA MET A 179 -14.80 -14.34 -11.13
C MET A 179 -15.88 -14.45 -10.06
N LEU A 180 -16.71 -15.52 -10.08
CA LEU A 180 -17.75 -15.73 -9.08
C LEU A 180 -17.15 -15.89 -7.67
N SER A 181 -16.08 -16.67 -7.54
CA SER A 181 -15.35 -16.82 -6.28
C SER A 181 -14.86 -15.46 -5.76
N LEU A 182 -14.27 -14.63 -6.62
CA LEU A 182 -13.75 -13.32 -6.27
C LEU A 182 -14.86 -12.36 -5.85
N VAL A 183 -15.96 -12.28 -6.61
CA VAL A 183 -17.11 -11.43 -6.31
C VAL A 183 -17.74 -11.81 -4.97
N ILE A 184 -17.98 -13.10 -4.74
CA ILE A 184 -18.51 -13.59 -3.47
C ILE A 184 -17.58 -13.20 -2.32
N PHE A 185 -16.28 -13.38 -2.48
CA PHE A 185 -15.29 -13.03 -1.46
C PHE A 185 -15.27 -11.53 -1.17
N MET A 186 -15.26 -10.67 -2.20
CA MET A 186 -15.29 -9.22 -2.06
C MET A 186 -16.53 -8.75 -1.32
N VAL A 187 -17.72 -9.24 -1.72
CA VAL A 187 -18.97 -8.88 -1.09
C VAL A 187 -19.04 -9.38 0.35
N LEU A 188 -18.66 -10.64 0.62
CA LEU A 188 -18.67 -11.20 1.97
C LEU A 188 -17.76 -10.43 2.93
N THR A 189 -16.53 -10.14 2.54
CA THR A 189 -15.58 -9.41 3.39
C THR A 189 -16.07 -8.01 3.73
N VAL A 190 -16.64 -7.29 2.76
CA VAL A 190 -17.19 -5.95 2.97
C VAL A 190 -18.51 -5.99 3.76
N MET A 191 -19.36 -7.00 3.57
CA MET A 191 -20.58 -7.17 4.37
C MET A 191 -20.25 -7.47 5.84
N ILE A 192 -19.25 -8.32 6.11
CA ILE A 192 -18.77 -8.58 7.48
C ILE A 192 -18.25 -7.28 8.10
N LEU A 193 -17.46 -6.50 7.36
CA LEU A 193 -16.98 -5.19 7.81
C LEU A 193 -18.16 -4.27 8.19
N PHE A 194 -19.15 -4.15 7.31
CA PHE A 194 -20.29 -3.28 7.51
C PHE A 194 -21.10 -3.66 8.76
N ILE A 195 -21.38 -4.96 8.95
CA ILE A 195 -22.16 -5.44 10.09
C ILE A 195 -21.39 -5.27 11.41
N THR A 196 -20.06 -5.42 11.38
CA THR A 196 -19.25 -5.47 12.60
C THR A 196 -18.66 -4.13 13.03
N ILE A 197 -18.52 -3.17 12.11
CA ILE A 197 -17.89 -1.86 12.38
C ILE A 197 -18.88 -0.72 12.27
N PRO A 198 -19.51 -0.27 13.37
CA PRO A 198 -20.36 0.92 13.40
C PRO A 198 -19.48 2.19 13.39
N GLU A 199 -19.14 2.68 12.19
CA GLU A 199 -18.16 3.75 11.97
C GLU A 199 -18.44 4.98 12.84
N ASN A 200 -19.66 5.53 12.84
CA ASN A 200 -20.01 6.75 13.59
C ASN A 200 -19.79 6.62 15.09
N LYS A 201 -20.18 5.48 15.68
CA LYS A 201 -20.02 5.24 17.12
C LYS A 201 -18.55 5.13 17.52
N LEU A 202 -17.73 4.57 16.63
CA LEU A 202 -16.31 4.37 16.89
C LEU A 202 -15.50 5.66 16.70
N ILE A 203 -15.84 6.50 15.70
CA ILE A 203 -15.21 7.81 15.51
C ILE A 203 -15.42 8.69 16.75
N THR A 204 -16.63 8.71 17.30
CA THR A 204 -16.93 9.48 18.52
C THR A 204 -16.07 8.99 19.70
N LYS A 205 -16.01 7.68 19.94
CA LYS A 205 -15.19 7.09 20.99
C LYS A 205 -13.70 7.44 20.85
N VAL A 206 -13.15 7.37 19.62
CA VAL A 206 -11.74 7.70 19.35
C VAL A 206 -11.46 9.18 19.59
N ARG A 207 -12.40 10.09 19.25
CA ARG A 207 -12.26 11.52 19.48
C ARG A 207 -12.34 11.90 20.95
N GLU A 208 -13.21 11.25 21.71
CA GLU A 208 -13.38 11.48 23.14
C GLU A 208 -12.27 10.84 24.00
N GLY A 209 -11.34 10.13 23.39
CA GLY A 209 -10.28 9.43 24.12
C GLY A 209 -10.79 8.25 24.95
N VAL A 210 -12.05 7.83 24.76
CA VAL A 210 -12.73 6.73 25.48
C VAL A 210 -12.51 5.41 24.74
N ASP A 211 -11.37 5.22 24.09
CA ASP A 211 -11.11 3.99 23.35
C ASP A 211 -10.64 2.86 24.30
N ASP A 212 -11.50 1.87 24.38
CA ASP A 212 -11.27 0.48 24.76
C ASP A 212 -11.02 0.11 26.22
N PHE A 213 -12.12 0.01 26.95
CA PHE A 213 -12.25 -0.95 28.04
C PHE A 213 -13.27 -2.08 27.75
N ASP A 214 -13.53 -2.41 26.50
CA ASP A 214 -14.40 -3.55 26.15
C ASP A 214 -13.57 -4.78 25.74
N GLY A 215 -12.73 -5.23 26.66
CA GLY A 215 -12.18 -6.58 26.71
C GLY A 215 -12.45 -7.13 28.10
N GLU A 216 -13.55 -7.84 28.29
CA GLU A 216 -13.92 -8.64 29.45
C GLU A 216 -13.91 -7.93 30.83
N GLY A 217 -15.09 -7.57 31.31
CA GLY A 217 -15.42 -7.50 32.73
C GLY A 217 -14.91 -6.28 33.50
N GLY A 218 -15.49 -5.13 33.28
CA GLY A 218 -15.31 -3.99 34.17
C GLY A 218 -16.50 -3.03 34.11
N ARG A 219 -17.49 -3.26 34.95
CA ARG A 219 -18.50 -2.24 35.28
C ARG A 219 -17.76 -1.01 35.81
N LEU A 220 -17.89 0.11 35.10
CA LEU A 220 -17.51 1.43 35.65
C LEU A 220 -18.28 1.62 36.96
N ASN A 221 -17.54 1.87 38.03
CA ASN A 221 -18.12 2.17 39.31
C ASN A 221 -18.70 3.59 39.26
N ASP A 222 -19.94 3.79 39.70
CA ASP A 222 -20.65 5.07 39.72
C ASP A 222 -19.89 6.21 40.46
N ASN A 223 -18.84 5.87 41.20
CA ASN A 223 -17.99 6.82 41.92
C ASN A 223 -17.04 7.64 41.02
N ASP A 224 -16.82 7.25 39.77
CA ASP A 224 -15.95 8.03 38.85
C ASP A 224 -16.72 9.17 38.17
N HIS A 225 -18.05 9.09 38.08
CA HIS A 225 -18.90 10.18 37.62
C HIS A 225 -19.05 11.34 38.64
N GLU A 226 -18.96 11.06 39.92
CA GLU A 226 -19.00 12.11 40.93
C GLU A 226 -17.66 12.87 41.01
N ARG A 227 -16.52 12.21 40.86
CA ARG A 227 -15.20 12.87 40.83
C ARG A 227 -15.02 13.85 39.66
N ILE A 228 -15.66 13.61 38.51
CA ILE A 228 -15.57 14.53 37.38
C ILE A 228 -16.52 15.73 37.56
N LYS A 229 -17.61 15.57 38.31
CA LYS A 229 -18.50 16.69 38.68
C LYS A 229 -17.88 17.60 39.75
N ASP A 230 -17.15 17.05 40.70
CA ASP A 230 -16.50 17.83 41.76
C ASP A 230 -15.31 18.66 41.24
N LEU A 231 -14.66 18.25 40.15
CA LEU A 231 -13.61 19.04 39.50
C LEU A 231 -14.16 20.19 38.60
N ALA A 232 -15.43 20.18 38.29
CA ALA A 232 -16.09 21.21 37.51
C ALA A 232 -16.79 22.30 38.36
N SER A 233 -16.85 22.15 39.71
CA SER A 233 -17.59 23.02 40.63
C SER A 233 -16.70 23.82 41.60
N VAL A 234 -15.42 24.03 41.29
CA VAL A 234 -14.58 24.95 42.08
C VAL A 234 -14.84 26.38 41.62
N ASP A 235 -15.71 27.06 42.34
CA ASP A 235 -15.99 28.50 42.22
C ASP A 235 -14.71 29.32 42.48
N ALA A 236 -14.24 30.01 41.45
CA ALA A 236 -13.21 31.02 41.61
C ALA A 236 -13.85 32.39 41.83
N SER A 237 -13.60 32.97 42.99
CA SER A 237 -14.06 34.30 43.40
C SER A 237 -13.50 35.44 42.55
N ASP A 238 -14.29 36.50 42.41
CA ASP A 238 -14.24 37.58 41.45
C ASP A 238 -13.11 38.63 41.57
N SER A 239 -12.03 38.39 42.31
CA SER A 239 -10.97 39.41 42.55
C SER A 239 -9.72 39.29 41.67
N ASP A 240 -9.53 38.18 40.93
CA ASP A 240 -8.29 37.96 40.16
C ASP A 240 -8.43 38.08 38.63
N ARG A 241 -9.62 38.49 38.17
CA ARG A 241 -9.88 38.56 36.70
C ARG A 241 -9.14 39.66 35.94
N ALA A 242 -8.75 40.75 36.60
CA ALA A 242 -8.11 41.89 35.93
C ALA A 242 -6.59 41.68 35.66
N THR A 243 -5.91 40.95 36.52
CA THR A 243 -4.44 40.71 36.41
C THR A 243 -4.13 39.53 35.45
N VAL A 244 -4.99 38.54 35.40
CA VAL A 244 -4.83 37.37 34.51
C VAL A 244 -5.16 37.72 33.07
N SER A 245 -6.18 38.59 32.83
CA SER A 245 -6.56 39.03 31.50
C SER A 245 -5.43 39.79 30.78
N ASN A 246 -4.72 40.67 31.48
CA ASN A 246 -3.61 41.42 30.92
C ASN A 246 -2.36 40.57 30.65
N SER A 247 -2.08 39.60 31.49
CA SER A 247 -0.95 38.68 31.29
C SER A 247 -1.22 37.63 30.21
N VAL A 248 -2.48 37.22 30.01
CA VAL A 248 -2.86 36.32 28.92
C VAL A 248 -2.88 37.03 27.58
N SER A 249 -3.41 38.28 27.52
CA SER A 249 -3.38 39.09 26.29
C SER A 249 -1.97 39.45 25.82
N ALA A 250 -1.04 39.75 26.77
CA ALA A 250 0.35 39.97 26.46
C ALA A 250 1.04 38.68 25.95
N ARG A 251 0.73 37.52 26.56
CA ARG A 251 1.27 36.23 26.11
C ARG A 251 0.70 35.78 24.77
N ILE A 252 -0.56 36.10 24.47
CA ILE A 252 -1.16 35.80 23.15
C ILE A 252 -0.56 36.69 22.07
N SER A 253 -0.34 38.00 22.32
CA SER A 253 0.29 38.89 21.35
C SER A 253 1.78 38.56 21.11
N ASP A 254 2.49 38.10 22.12
CA ASP A 254 3.88 37.62 21.97
C ASP A 254 3.93 36.22 21.29
N ALA A 255 2.95 35.36 21.52
CA ALA A 255 2.80 34.10 20.81
C ALA A 255 2.42 34.31 19.35
N GLU A 256 1.53 35.25 19.03
CA GLU A 256 1.18 35.61 17.64
C GLU A 256 2.36 36.26 16.91
N LYS A 257 3.09 37.18 17.51
CA LYS A 257 4.31 37.75 16.94
C LYS A 257 5.42 36.71 16.74
N ASN A 258 5.59 35.77 17.66
CA ASN A 258 6.51 34.65 17.51
C ASN A 258 6.02 33.65 16.46
N THR A 259 4.72 33.47 16.26
CA THR A 259 4.15 32.60 15.23
C THR A 259 4.30 33.23 13.86
N GLU A 260 4.08 34.56 13.71
CA GLU A 260 4.34 35.28 12.45
C GLU A 260 5.84 35.36 12.10
N SER A 261 6.71 35.62 13.07
CA SER A 261 8.17 35.62 12.83
C SER A 261 8.70 34.20 12.53
N ASN A 262 8.12 33.17 13.12
CA ASN A 262 8.45 31.78 12.79
C ASN A 262 7.88 31.37 11.44
N SER A 263 6.66 31.81 11.03
CA SER A 263 6.12 31.53 9.72
C SER A 263 6.89 32.20 8.56
N VAL A 264 7.43 33.40 8.79
CA VAL A 264 8.31 34.09 7.83
C VAL A 264 9.72 33.48 7.79
N ASN A 265 10.22 32.98 8.91
CA ASN A 265 11.48 32.24 8.96
C ASN A 265 11.34 30.79 8.45
N ASP A 266 10.18 30.15 8.62
CA ASP A 266 9.88 28.84 8.05
C ASP A 266 9.73 28.90 6.52
N ALA A 267 9.22 30.00 5.95
CA ALA A 267 9.18 30.20 4.51
C ALA A 267 10.58 30.40 3.89
N LYS A 268 11.57 30.91 4.65
CA LYS A 268 12.99 30.96 4.26
C LYS A 268 13.78 29.71 4.61
N GLY A 269 13.25 28.84 5.49
CA GLY A 269 13.92 27.65 6.03
C GLY A 269 13.76 26.37 5.22
N ASP A 270 12.98 26.34 4.13
CA ASP A 270 12.70 25.14 3.31
C ASP A 270 13.79 24.79 2.28
N LEU A 271 14.96 25.41 2.40
CA LEU A 271 16.10 25.14 1.53
C LEU A 271 16.92 23.97 2.12
N LEU A 272 16.53 22.73 1.75
CA LEU A 272 17.44 21.60 1.88
C LEU A 272 18.79 21.95 1.25
N THR A 273 19.88 21.60 1.91
CA THR A 273 21.23 21.80 1.34
C THR A 273 21.34 21.08 -0.01
N LYS A 274 22.19 21.56 -0.91
CA LYS A 274 22.38 20.97 -2.24
C LYS A 274 22.68 19.46 -2.15
N ASP A 275 23.42 19.04 -1.14
CA ASP A 275 23.80 17.63 -0.93
C ASP A 275 22.61 16.77 -0.49
N VAL A 276 21.70 17.29 0.36
CA VAL A 276 20.48 16.59 0.75
C VAL A 276 19.52 16.49 -0.43
N LYS A 277 19.35 17.55 -1.22
CA LYS A 277 18.54 17.52 -2.46
C LYS A 277 19.06 16.48 -3.44
N ARG A 278 20.39 16.38 -3.61
CA ARG A 278 21.01 15.38 -4.47
C ARG A 278 20.78 13.97 -3.96
N SER A 279 20.92 13.72 -2.65
CA SER A 279 20.60 12.44 -2.04
C SER A 279 19.13 12.06 -2.18
N MET A 280 18.22 13.04 -2.01
CA MET A 280 16.80 12.84 -2.22
C MET A 280 16.48 12.44 -3.67
N LEU A 281 17.08 13.11 -4.65
CA LEU A 281 16.90 12.80 -6.06
C LEU A 281 17.37 11.35 -6.37
N PHE A 282 18.55 10.97 -5.88
CA PHE A 282 19.04 9.59 -6.07
C PHE A 282 18.15 8.55 -5.38
N LEU A 283 17.62 8.85 -4.20
CA LEU A 283 16.68 7.95 -3.52
C LEU A 283 15.37 7.81 -4.31
N LEU A 284 14.78 8.92 -4.76
CA LEU A 284 13.55 8.90 -5.57
C LEU A 284 13.77 8.20 -6.92
N LEU A 285 14.93 8.40 -7.54
CA LEU A 285 15.30 7.66 -8.75
C LEU A 285 15.45 6.17 -8.46
N SER A 286 16.03 5.78 -7.32
CA SER A 286 16.08 4.39 -6.89
C SER A 286 14.67 3.82 -6.70
N VAL A 287 13.74 4.58 -6.10
CA VAL A 287 12.33 4.20 -5.97
C VAL A 287 11.73 3.89 -7.35
N PHE A 288 11.87 4.79 -8.30
CA PHE A 288 11.39 4.58 -9.68
C PHE A 288 11.98 3.29 -10.28
N LEU A 289 13.29 3.09 -10.17
CA LEU A 289 14.00 1.98 -10.81
C LEU A 289 13.64 0.61 -10.22
N TRP A 290 13.59 0.46 -8.88
CA TRP A 290 13.21 -0.84 -8.31
C TRP A 290 11.72 -1.15 -8.48
N PHE A 291 10.83 -0.13 -8.47
CA PHE A 291 9.43 -0.35 -8.84
C PHE A 291 9.30 -0.77 -10.31
N THR A 292 10.10 -0.18 -11.20
CA THR A 292 10.14 -0.55 -12.62
C THR A 292 10.57 -2.02 -12.78
N ALA A 293 11.59 -2.48 -12.06
CA ALA A 293 12.02 -3.87 -12.11
C ALA A 293 10.97 -4.84 -11.55
N TYR A 294 10.44 -4.54 -10.36
CA TYR A 294 9.51 -5.43 -9.67
C TYR A 294 8.16 -5.53 -10.39
N ASN A 295 7.60 -4.40 -10.81
CA ASN A 295 6.31 -4.39 -11.50
C ASN A 295 6.35 -5.11 -12.84
N ALA A 296 7.46 -5.05 -13.60
CA ALA A 296 7.57 -5.82 -14.83
C ALA A 296 7.38 -7.32 -14.58
N VAL A 297 8.04 -7.84 -13.54
CA VAL A 297 7.92 -9.27 -13.20
C VAL A 297 6.51 -9.59 -12.68
N THR A 298 5.97 -8.81 -11.77
CA THR A 298 4.65 -9.12 -11.18
C THR A 298 3.50 -9.04 -12.18
N THR A 299 3.58 -8.17 -13.18
CA THR A 299 2.51 -7.98 -14.18
C THR A 299 2.67 -8.86 -15.43
N ALA A 300 3.89 -9.23 -15.83
CA ALA A 300 4.13 -10.00 -17.03
C ALA A 300 4.49 -11.47 -16.78
N PHE A 301 4.76 -11.87 -15.53
CA PHE A 301 5.21 -13.22 -15.20
C PHE A 301 4.19 -14.31 -15.57
N SER A 302 2.90 -14.02 -15.45
CA SER A 302 1.84 -14.97 -15.84
C SER A 302 1.94 -15.36 -17.33
N ARG A 303 2.20 -14.39 -18.21
CA ARG A 303 2.37 -14.63 -19.65
C ARG A 303 3.74 -15.23 -19.97
N TYR A 304 4.79 -14.75 -19.29
CA TYR A 304 6.13 -15.33 -19.43
C TYR A 304 6.14 -16.84 -19.18
N VAL A 305 5.46 -17.30 -18.13
CA VAL A 305 5.36 -18.73 -17.79
C VAL A 305 4.69 -19.54 -18.88
N GLY A 306 3.65 -18.98 -19.51
CA GLY A 306 2.97 -19.59 -20.67
C GLY A 306 3.87 -19.66 -21.90
N GLU A 307 4.42 -18.52 -22.30
CA GLU A 307 5.15 -18.38 -23.57
C GLU A 307 6.56 -18.99 -23.54
N VAL A 308 7.28 -18.88 -22.40
CA VAL A 308 8.67 -19.32 -22.32
C VAL A 308 8.81 -20.74 -21.78
N TRP A 309 7.97 -21.08 -20.79
CA TRP A 309 8.06 -22.41 -20.15
C TRP A 309 6.95 -23.37 -20.56
N GLY A 310 5.97 -22.92 -21.34
CA GLY A 310 4.84 -23.74 -21.81
C GLY A 310 3.92 -24.22 -20.68
N LEU A 311 3.97 -23.57 -19.51
CA LEU A 311 3.15 -23.94 -18.38
C LEU A 311 1.83 -23.14 -18.38
N ARG A 312 0.72 -23.87 -18.25
CA ARG A 312 -0.64 -23.35 -18.26
C ARG A 312 -1.28 -23.48 -16.87
N ASN A 313 -2.56 -23.21 -16.75
CA ASN A 313 -3.36 -23.47 -15.54
C ASN A 313 -2.98 -22.67 -14.29
N GLY A 314 -2.58 -21.43 -14.44
CA GLY A 314 -2.19 -20.64 -13.28
C GLY A 314 -0.93 -21.16 -12.58
N ALA A 315 -0.07 -21.94 -13.25
CA ALA A 315 1.18 -22.46 -12.68
C ALA A 315 2.11 -21.35 -12.15
N TYR A 316 2.02 -20.15 -12.72
CA TYR A 316 2.75 -18.97 -12.25
C TYR A 316 2.35 -18.55 -10.81
N ALA A 317 1.12 -18.88 -10.38
CA ALA A 317 0.59 -18.47 -9.09
C ALA A 317 1.39 -19.04 -7.91
N ASP A 318 2.00 -20.23 -8.06
CA ASP A 318 2.85 -20.82 -7.02
C ASP A 318 4.04 -19.94 -6.68
N CYS A 319 4.77 -19.45 -7.70
CA CYS A 319 5.91 -18.58 -7.51
C CYS A 319 5.50 -17.25 -6.87
N LEU A 320 4.42 -16.62 -7.34
CA LEU A 320 3.93 -15.35 -6.80
C LEU A 320 3.40 -15.51 -5.37
N MET A 321 2.73 -16.62 -5.07
CA MET A 321 2.25 -16.92 -3.72
C MET A 321 3.42 -17.08 -2.75
N VAL A 322 4.46 -17.84 -3.12
CA VAL A 322 5.66 -18.00 -2.30
C VAL A 322 6.35 -16.66 -2.07
N ALA A 323 6.49 -15.82 -3.11
CA ALA A 323 7.07 -14.47 -2.98
C ALA A 323 6.26 -13.60 -2.00
N THR A 324 4.93 -13.62 -2.14
CA THR A 324 4.01 -12.81 -1.33
C THR A 324 4.04 -13.25 0.15
N VAL A 325 3.97 -14.54 0.42
CA VAL A 325 4.05 -15.09 1.79
C VAL A 325 5.41 -14.80 2.41
N ALA A 326 6.50 -15.02 1.67
CA ALA A 326 7.85 -14.75 2.13
C ALA A 326 8.06 -13.26 2.47
N ALA A 327 7.52 -12.34 1.65
CA ALA A 327 7.56 -10.90 1.91
C ALA A 327 6.88 -10.55 3.23
N VAL A 328 5.67 -11.07 3.47
CA VAL A 328 4.91 -10.82 4.71
C VAL A 328 5.65 -11.32 5.93
N LEU A 329 6.14 -12.56 5.89
CA LEU A 329 6.90 -13.14 7.00
C LEU A 329 8.20 -12.37 7.28
N ALA A 330 8.78 -11.77 6.24
CA ALA A 330 10.01 -11.00 6.34
C ALA A 330 9.83 -9.59 6.88
N TYR A 331 8.64 -8.98 6.83
CA TYR A 331 8.44 -7.58 7.26
C TYR A 331 8.92 -7.30 8.68
N LEU A 332 8.57 -8.14 9.65
CA LEU A 332 8.97 -7.96 11.04
C LEU A 332 10.48 -8.20 11.26
N PRO A 333 11.07 -9.32 10.81
CA PRO A 333 12.52 -9.53 10.90
C PRO A 333 13.34 -8.42 10.24
N ILE A 334 12.92 -7.95 9.06
CA ILE A 334 13.59 -6.89 8.32
C ILE A 334 13.49 -5.54 9.05
N GLY A 335 12.33 -5.21 9.63
CA GLY A 335 12.20 -4.02 10.46
C GLY A 335 13.19 -4.03 11.64
N ASN A 336 13.34 -5.17 12.31
CA ASN A 336 14.33 -5.34 13.37
C ASN A 336 15.77 -5.29 12.88
N LEU A 337 16.04 -5.84 11.70
CA LEU A 337 17.35 -5.81 11.06
C LEU A 337 17.75 -4.37 10.70
N SER A 338 16.84 -3.63 10.05
CA SER A 338 17.10 -2.25 9.63
C SER A 338 17.35 -1.31 10.81
N ALA A 339 16.72 -1.57 11.96
CA ALA A 339 17.01 -0.83 13.19
C ALA A 339 18.43 -1.07 13.73
N LYS A 340 19.04 -2.22 13.40
CA LYS A 340 20.41 -2.58 13.85
C LYS A 340 21.50 -2.13 12.89
N ILE A 341 21.31 -2.32 11.59
CA ILE A 341 22.35 -2.10 10.57
C ILE A 341 22.13 -0.82 9.75
N GLY A 342 20.97 -0.16 9.89
CA GLY A 342 20.58 1.02 9.11
C GLY A 342 19.71 0.66 7.91
N ARG A 343 18.89 1.64 7.49
CA ARG A 343 17.91 1.44 6.39
C ARG A 343 18.58 1.32 5.03
N LYS A 344 19.58 2.17 4.77
CA LYS A 344 20.30 2.17 3.50
C LYS A 344 20.92 0.79 3.20
N LEU A 345 21.61 0.23 4.18
CA LEU A 345 22.27 -1.09 3.99
C LEU A 345 21.24 -2.19 3.81
N THR A 346 20.11 -2.14 4.55
CA THR A 346 19.02 -3.11 4.41
C THR A 346 18.39 -3.06 3.02
N ILE A 347 18.16 -1.86 2.46
CA ILE A 347 17.67 -1.70 1.09
C ILE A 347 18.68 -2.27 0.08
N LEU A 348 19.96 -1.91 0.20
CA LEU A 348 21.02 -2.41 -0.69
C LEU A 348 21.10 -3.94 -0.68
N MET A 349 21.01 -4.57 0.49
CA MET A 349 20.96 -6.04 0.60
C MET A 349 19.74 -6.62 -0.10
N GLY A 350 18.57 -5.99 0.08
CA GLY A 350 17.33 -6.40 -0.58
C GLY A 350 17.40 -6.29 -2.10
N VAL A 351 17.90 -5.17 -2.62
CA VAL A 351 18.07 -4.97 -4.08
C VAL A 351 19.09 -5.94 -4.64
N ALA A 352 20.24 -6.14 -3.97
CA ALA A 352 21.26 -7.11 -4.39
C ALA A 352 20.70 -8.53 -4.45
N LEU A 353 19.91 -8.93 -3.45
CA LEU A 353 19.25 -10.24 -3.43
C LEU A 353 18.30 -10.41 -4.63
N MET A 354 17.50 -9.37 -4.94
CA MET A 354 16.62 -9.39 -6.11
C MET A 354 17.40 -9.48 -7.43
N VAL A 355 18.49 -8.71 -7.58
CA VAL A 355 19.37 -8.80 -8.77
C VAL A 355 19.88 -10.23 -8.98
N LEU A 356 20.40 -10.87 -7.93
CA LEU A 356 20.90 -12.24 -8.00
C LEU A 356 19.81 -13.24 -8.39
N CYS A 357 18.62 -13.11 -7.81
CA CYS A 357 17.48 -13.99 -8.12
C CYS A 357 16.96 -13.77 -9.54
N TYR A 358 16.85 -12.53 -10.00
CA TYR A 358 16.45 -12.23 -11.38
C TYR A 358 17.49 -12.71 -12.40
N LEU A 359 18.78 -12.57 -12.08
CA LEU A 359 19.85 -13.09 -12.92
C LEU A 359 19.79 -14.62 -13.00
N ALA A 360 19.60 -15.30 -11.87
CA ALA A 360 19.43 -16.75 -11.85
C ALA A 360 18.21 -17.18 -12.69
N ALA A 361 17.09 -16.46 -12.58
CA ALA A 361 15.88 -16.71 -13.36
C ALA A 361 16.10 -16.46 -14.87
N ALA A 362 16.84 -15.41 -15.25
CA ALA A 362 17.20 -15.11 -16.63
C ALA A 362 18.03 -16.21 -17.32
N LEU A 363 18.85 -16.92 -16.55
CA LEU A 363 19.71 -18.01 -17.02
C LEU A 363 18.97 -19.35 -17.12
N MET A 364 17.69 -19.44 -16.69
CA MET A 364 16.93 -20.68 -16.75
C MET A 364 16.13 -20.78 -18.04
N PRO A 365 16.47 -21.73 -18.94
CA PRO A 365 15.77 -21.90 -20.22
C PRO A 365 14.39 -22.53 -20.06
N GLN A 366 14.18 -23.31 -18.97
CA GLN A 366 12.96 -24.05 -18.69
C GLN A 366 12.58 -23.90 -17.22
N TYR A 367 11.31 -24.17 -16.90
CA TYR A 367 10.85 -24.18 -15.53
C TYR A 367 11.57 -25.23 -14.69
N ASN A 368 12.00 -24.80 -13.51
CA ASN A 368 12.50 -25.67 -12.47
C ASN A 368 11.85 -25.27 -11.12
N PRO A 369 11.42 -26.21 -10.27
CA PRO A 369 10.84 -25.93 -8.96
C PRO A 369 11.68 -25.00 -8.05
N ILE A 370 12.99 -24.90 -8.28
CA ILE A 370 13.87 -23.96 -7.59
C ILE A 370 13.45 -22.49 -7.80
N MET A 371 12.66 -22.20 -8.84
CA MET A 371 12.09 -20.88 -9.08
C MET A 371 11.24 -20.40 -7.89
N ASN A 372 10.50 -21.29 -7.24
CA ASN A 372 9.76 -20.96 -6.03
C ASN A 372 10.68 -20.43 -4.92
N PHE A 373 11.86 -21.02 -4.78
CA PHE A 373 12.86 -20.54 -3.83
C PHE A 373 13.39 -19.13 -4.21
N TYR A 374 13.70 -18.90 -5.50
CA TYR A 374 14.12 -17.57 -5.95
C TYR A 374 13.03 -16.54 -5.77
N PHE A 375 11.77 -16.88 -6.03
CA PHE A 375 10.65 -15.97 -5.79
C PHE A 375 10.44 -15.69 -4.30
N GLY A 376 10.67 -16.67 -3.42
CA GLY A 376 10.70 -16.45 -1.97
C GLY A 376 11.76 -15.43 -1.56
N LEU A 377 12.98 -15.55 -2.12
CA LEU A 377 14.05 -14.59 -1.87
C LEU A 377 13.74 -13.20 -2.47
N ILE A 378 13.12 -13.13 -3.65
CA ILE A 378 12.64 -11.87 -4.25
C ILE A 378 11.62 -11.20 -3.31
N GLY A 379 10.69 -11.97 -2.73
CA GLY A 379 9.75 -11.48 -1.73
C GLY A 379 10.44 -10.88 -0.50
N ILE A 380 11.45 -11.54 0.03
CA ILE A 380 12.27 -11.02 1.15
C ILE A 380 13.00 -9.74 0.74
N GLY A 381 13.60 -9.70 -0.44
CA GLY A 381 14.26 -8.50 -0.99
C GLY A 381 13.28 -7.33 -1.14
N TRP A 382 12.09 -7.60 -1.66
CA TRP A 382 11.03 -6.63 -1.78
C TRP A 382 10.55 -6.09 -0.42
N ALA A 383 10.43 -6.96 0.59
CA ALA A 383 10.13 -6.54 1.95
C ALA A 383 11.19 -5.59 2.53
N ALA A 384 12.48 -5.86 2.25
CA ALA A 384 13.58 -4.99 2.70
C ALA A 384 13.48 -3.59 2.11
N ILE A 385 13.05 -3.47 0.87
CA ILE A 385 12.83 -2.20 0.19
C ILE A 385 11.61 -1.48 0.79
N ASN A 386 10.45 -2.15 0.84
CA ASN A 386 9.18 -1.53 1.24
C ASN A 386 9.18 -1.01 2.69
N VAL A 387 9.76 -1.78 3.62
CA VAL A 387 9.82 -1.37 5.05
C VAL A 387 10.65 -0.09 5.23
N ASN A 388 11.65 0.13 4.40
CA ASN A 388 12.68 1.14 4.65
C ASN A 388 12.63 2.35 3.72
N SER A 389 12.13 2.20 2.48
CA SER A 389 12.22 3.24 1.45
C SER A 389 11.38 4.48 1.77
N TYR A 390 10.10 4.30 2.09
CA TYR A 390 9.21 5.40 2.42
C TYR A 390 9.65 6.18 3.67
N PRO A 391 9.95 5.53 4.82
CA PRO A 391 10.48 6.25 5.98
C PRO A 391 11.77 7.02 5.67
N MET A 392 12.65 6.46 4.82
CA MET A 392 13.91 7.10 4.46
C MET A 392 13.70 8.39 3.65
N VAL A 393 12.70 8.43 2.76
CA VAL A 393 12.33 9.64 2.01
C VAL A 393 11.75 10.71 2.94
N VAL A 394 10.83 10.32 3.83
CA VAL A 394 10.15 11.26 4.74
C VAL A 394 11.11 11.85 5.78
N GLU A 395 12.05 11.07 6.29
CA GLU A 395 13.03 11.53 7.29
C GLU A 395 14.12 12.46 6.72
N MET A 396 14.32 12.49 5.40
CA MET A 396 15.17 13.51 4.77
C MET A 396 14.52 14.90 4.81
N GLY A 397 13.18 14.96 4.92
CA GLY A 397 12.42 16.19 5.07
C GLY A 397 12.32 16.65 6.52
N ARG A 398 12.03 17.93 6.73
CA ARG A 398 11.64 18.43 8.05
C ARG A 398 10.22 18.00 8.38
N SER A 399 9.91 17.86 9.67
CA SER A 399 8.61 17.43 10.17
C SER A 399 7.42 18.30 9.71
N SER A 400 7.67 19.56 9.36
CA SER A 400 6.66 20.50 8.84
C SER A 400 6.20 20.21 7.39
N VAL A 401 6.93 19.37 6.63
CA VAL A 401 6.72 19.19 5.17
C VAL A 401 6.59 17.71 4.77
N ILE A 402 6.18 16.86 5.70
CA ILE A 402 6.03 15.40 5.49
C ILE A 402 5.14 15.09 4.27
N GLY A 403 4.04 15.83 4.08
CA GLY A 403 3.12 15.63 2.96
C GLY A 403 3.78 15.80 1.59
N LYS A 404 4.67 16.77 1.44
CA LYS A 404 5.41 17.01 0.19
C LYS A 404 6.30 15.82 -0.19
N TYR A 405 7.04 15.28 0.77
CA TYR A 405 7.95 14.14 0.52
C TYR A 405 7.20 12.83 0.34
N THR A 406 6.08 12.66 1.04
CA THR A 406 5.13 11.57 0.78
C THR A 406 4.60 11.64 -0.65
N GLY A 407 4.18 12.83 -1.09
CA GLY A 407 3.72 13.05 -2.47
C GLY A 407 4.81 12.71 -3.50
N LEU A 408 6.05 13.16 -3.28
CA LEU A 408 7.17 12.83 -4.16
C LEU A 408 7.43 11.31 -4.23
N TYR A 409 7.42 10.60 -3.09
CA TYR A 409 7.60 9.15 -3.08
C TYR A 409 6.53 8.44 -3.94
N TYR A 410 5.27 8.80 -3.74
CA TYR A 410 4.17 8.20 -4.52
C TYR A 410 4.21 8.61 -6.00
N THR A 411 4.61 9.84 -6.31
CA THR A 411 4.78 10.28 -7.71
C THR A 411 5.80 9.42 -8.44
N PHE A 412 6.98 9.19 -7.86
CA PHE A 412 8.00 8.36 -8.50
C PHE A 412 7.62 6.88 -8.56
N SER A 413 6.99 6.33 -7.53
CA SER A 413 6.51 4.94 -7.56
C SER A 413 5.37 4.72 -8.56
N MET A 414 4.42 5.66 -8.65
CA MET A 414 3.32 5.59 -9.64
C MET A 414 3.82 5.83 -11.06
N ALA A 415 4.78 6.75 -11.27
CA ALA A 415 5.41 6.94 -12.57
C ALA A 415 6.07 5.64 -13.07
N ALA A 416 6.73 4.89 -12.17
CA ALA A 416 7.26 3.57 -12.49
C ALA A 416 6.16 2.58 -12.88
N GLN A 417 5.04 2.59 -12.15
CA GLN A 417 3.91 1.69 -12.41
C GLN A 417 3.18 2.00 -13.73
N VAL A 418 3.22 3.25 -14.19
CA VAL A 418 2.72 3.63 -15.53
C VAL A 418 3.72 3.27 -16.62
N PHE A 419 5.00 3.60 -16.41
CA PHE A 419 6.06 3.37 -17.38
C PHE A 419 6.31 1.88 -17.64
N THR A 420 6.31 1.08 -16.57
CA THR A 420 6.74 -0.33 -16.63
C THR A 420 5.89 -1.20 -17.58
N PRO A 421 4.56 -1.27 -17.47
CA PRO A 421 3.77 -2.16 -18.31
C PRO A 421 3.86 -1.78 -19.79
N ILE A 422 4.00 -0.49 -20.10
CA ILE A 422 4.16 0.00 -21.48
C ILE A 422 5.54 -0.41 -22.04
N PHE A 423 6.61 -0.07 -21.32
CA PHE A 423 7.97 -0.30 -21.82
C PHE A 423 8.38 -1.78 -21.77
N SER A 424 8.02 -2.50 -20.70
CA SER A 424 8.24 -3.95 -20.66
C SER A 424 7.39 -4.67 -21.69
N GLY A 425 6.12 -4.27 -21.90
CA GLY A 425 5.26 -4.81 -22.92
C GLY A 425 5.84 -4.63 -24.32
N PHE A 426 6.38 -3.45 -24.63
CA PHE A 426 7.08 -3.20 -25.89
C PHE A 426 8.26 -4.17 -26.11
N LEU A 427 9.08 -4.41 -25.09
CA LEU A 427 10.20 -5.34 -25.20
C LEU A 427 9.74 -6.79 -25.34
N LEU A 428 8.70 -7.19 -24.63
CA LEU A 428 8.12 -8.54 -24.71
C LEU A 428 7.55 -8.81 -26.10
N GLU A 429 6.90 -7.83 -26.72
CA GLU A 429 6.26 -7.94 -28.03
C GLU A 429 7.29 -7.92 -29.19
N HIS A 430 8.23 -6.95 -29.17
CA HIS A 430 9.09 -6.69 -30.32
C HIS A 430 10.45 -7.36 -30.24
N VAL A 431 10.87 -7.81 -29.06
CA VAL A 431 12.17 -8.50 -28.88
C VAL A 431 11.96 -9.95 -28.50
N SER A 432 11.47 -10.25 -27.31
CA SER A 432 11.14 -11.59 -26.83
C SER A 432 10.60 -11.56 -25.42
N TYR A 433 9.72 -12.50 -25.06
CA TYR A 433 9.32 -12.73 -23.65
C TYR A 433 10.54 -13.02 -22.73
N ARG A 434 11.61 -13.57 -23.25
CA ARG A 434 12.85 -13.82 -22.49
C ARG A 434 13.54 -12.54 -22.01
N THR A 435 13.14 -11.36 -22.46
CA THR A 435 13.65 -10.06 -21.98
C THR A 435 13.18 -9.69 -20.58
N LEU A 436 12.14 -10.34 -20.04
CA LEU A 436 11.52 -9.99 -18.75
C LEU A 436 12.53 -9.96 -17.59
N PHE A 437 13.24 -11.05 -17.38
CA PHE A 437 14.24 -11.12 -16.28
C PHE A 437 15.49 -10.28 -16.54
N PRO A 438 16.10 -10.27 -17.73
CA PRO A 438 17.16 -9.30 -18.06
C PRO A 438 16.75 -7.84 -17.82
N TYR A 439 15.53 -7.45 -18.18
CA TYR A 439 14.98 -6.15 -17.86
C TYR A 439 14.99 -5.89 -16.35
N ALA A 440 14.44 -6.82 -15.57
CA ALA A 440 14.41 -6.69 -14.11
C ALA A 440 15.82 -6.60 -13.50
N VAL A 441 16.80 -7.35 -14.03
CA VAL A 441 18.22 -7.28 -13.63
C VAL A 441 18.78 -5.88 -13.89
N VAL A 442 18.62 -5.33 -15.09
CA VAL A 442 19.17 -4.03 -15.47
C VAL A 442 18.60 -2.93 -14.59
N PHE A 443 17.27 -2.86 -14.43
CA PHE A 443 16.64 -1.81 -13.62
C PHE A 443 16.94 -1.97 -12.13
N SER A 444 17.03 -3.20 -11.61
CA SER A 444 17.46 -3.44 -10.21
C SER A 444 18.94 -3.07 -9.99
N MET A 445 19.82 -3.33 -10.96
CA MET A 445 21.23 -2.90 -10.87
C MET A 445 21.36 -1.38 -10.90
N LEU A 446 20.61 -0.69 -11.76
CA LEU A 446 20.56 0.76 -11.77
C LEU A 446 20.04 1.31 -10.45
N ALA A 447 19.01 0.68 -9.86
CA ALA A 447 18.51 1.02 -8.54
C ALA A 447 19.57 0.82 -7.44
N PHE A 448 20.35 -0.24 -7.52
CA PHE A 448 21.47 -0.48 -6.61
C PHE A 448 22.53 0.62 -6.70
N ILE A 449 22.93 0.98 -7.92
CA ILE A 449 23.94 2.03 -8.16
C ILE A 449 23.44 3.38 -7.65
N THR A 450 22.20 3.77 -7.98
CA THR A 450 21.63 5.04 -7.52
C THR A 450 21.49 5.07 -6.00
N MET A 451 21.13 3.95 -5.37
CA MET A 451 21.04 3.84 -3.92
C MET A 451 22.41 3.94 -3.22
N LEU A 452 23.50 3.47 -3.84
CA LEU A 452 24.85 3.69 -3.32
C LEU A 452 25.19 5.19 -3.22
N MET A 453 24.70 6.00 -4.17
CA MET A 453 24.94 7.45 -4.20
C MET A 453 24.16 8.24 -3.14
N VAL A 454 23.17 7.64 -2.48
CA VAL A 454 22.41 8.25 -1.39
C VAL A 454 23.30 8.37 -0.14
N ARG A 455 23.44 9.57 0.42
CA ARG A 455 24.30 9.83 1.60
C ARG A 455 23.52 10.24 2.86
N HIS A 456 22.26 10.61 2.70
CA HIS A 456 21.40 11.14 3.78
C HIS A 456 20.16 10.29 3.97
N GLY A 457 19.44 10.48 5.07
CA GLY A 457 18.18 9.79 5.38
C GLY A 457 18.35 8.41 6.04
N ASP A 458 19.58 8.01 6.34
CA ASP A 458 19.86 6.76 7.06
C ASP A 458 19.88 7.01 8.57
N THR A 459 19.01 6.35 9.30
CA THR A 459 19.04 6.35 10.77
C THR A 459 20.18 5.45 11.23
N LYS A 460 21.27 6.07 11.66
CA LYS A 460 22.37 5.32 12.29
C LYS A 460 21.87 4.64 13.57
N PRO A 461 22.18 3.37 13.80
CA PRO A 461 21.83 2.68 15.02
C PRO A 461 22.36 3.48 16.22
N LEU A 462 21.52 3.73 17.23
CA LEU A 462 21.94 4.32 18.49
C LEU A 462 23.05 3.43 19.06
N LYS A 463 24.30 3.92 19.05
CA LYS A 463 25.38 3.28 19.81
C LYS A 463 24.86 3.13 21.23
N ARG A 464 24.74 1.90 21.75
CA ARG A 464 24.47 1.65 23.16
C ARG A 464 25.46 2.51 23.94
N ARG A 465 24.96 3.52 24.64
CA ARG A 465 25.76 4.23 25.64
C ARG A 465 26.23 3.15 26.60
N THR A 466 27.51 2.92 26.65
CA THR A 466 28.16 2.14 27.72
C THR A 466 27.63 2.72 29.04
N PRO A 467 27.11 1.90 29.98
CA PRO A 467 26.68 2.41 31.27
C PRO A 467 27.86 3.10 31.92
N ILE A 468 27.66 4.37 32.30
CA ILE A 468 28.65 5.12 33.07
C ILE A 468 28.85 4.31 34.35
N LYS A 469 30.04 3.75 34.52
CA LYS A 469 30.43 3.17 35.80
C LYS A 469 30.35 4.31 36.81
N VAL A 470 29.34 4.30 37.68
CA VAL A 470 29.31 5.12 38.87
C VAL A 470 30.37 4.51 39.80
N GLU A 471 31.54 5.11 39.84
CA GLU A 471 32.50 4.84 40.92
C GLU A 471 31.84 5.26 42.24
N LYS A 472 31.60 4.28 43.09
CA LYS A 472 31.20 4.53 44.45
C LYS A 472 32.38 5.21 45.18
N ILE A 473 32.20 6.47 45.55
CA ILE A 473 33.00 7.16 46.57
C ILE A 473 32.50 6.73 47.95
#